data_5308218d8b9186a8411ee2795d8195fe
#
_entry.id   5308218d8b9186a8411ee2795d8195fe
#
_cell.length_a   1.000
_cell.length_b   1.000
_cell.length_c   1.000
_cell.angle_alpha   90.00
_cell.angle_beta   90.00
_cell.angle_gamma   90.00
#
_symmetry.space_group_name_H-M   'P 1'
#
loop_
_entity.id
_entity.type
_entity.pdbx_description
1 polymer ?
#
loop_
_entity_poly.entity_id
_entity_poly.type
_entity_poly.pdbx_seq_one_letter_code
_entity_poly.pdbx_strand_id
1 'polypeptide(L)'
;MINETEDKIEELCKKFPEYAFLLTITGFGPDVSAKVLGAIGDPDRFENGKQVLKQAGLDLSASRSGKNSAQAIPQISKQGKADLRYALYQAAFIASTKNQDFMRYYTSKLRSREKEKGIDGKILVKLSAKMLLIAWTLMKKKEAFNPAYLNAK
;
A
#
# COMPACT_ATOMS: atom_id res chain seq x y z
N MET A 1 5.08 27.17 3.18
CA MET A 1 4.20 27.08 2.08
C MET A 1 3.62 25.72 1.88
N ILE A 2 4.29 24.86 1.15
CA ILE A 2 3.88 23.48 1.07
C ILE A 2 3.70 22.87 2.44
N ASN A 3 4.54 23.32 3.35
CA ASN A 3 4.57 22.78 4.69
C ASN A 3 3.32 23.08 5.52
N GLU A 4 2.67 24.21 5.26
CA GLU A 4 1.47 24.54 6.03
C GLU A 4 0.34 23.57 5.76
N THR A 5 0.13 23.21 4.50
CA THR A 5 -0.92 22.26 4.15
C THR A 5 -0.60 20.87 4.67
N GLU A 6 0.66 20.47 4.54
CA GLU A 6 1.08 19.16 5.04
C GLU A 6 0.96 19.08 6.55
N ASP A 7 1.31 20.17 7.24
CA ASP A 7 1.20 20.20 8.70
C ASP A 7 -0.25 20.10 9.15
N LYS A 8 -1.17 20.74 8.42
CA LYS A 8 -2.58 20.65 8.74
C LYS A 8 -3.13 19.26 8.52
N ILE A 9 -2.71 18.62 7.45
CA ILE A 9 -3.13 17.24 7.17
C ILE A 9 -2.61 16.34 8.27
N GLU A 10 -1.36 16.51 8.66
CA GLU A 10 -0.78 15.69 9.70
C GLU A 10 -1.50 15.90 11.03
N GLU A 11 -1.83 17.13 11.36
CA GLU A 11 -2.58 17.42 12.58
C GLU A 11 -3.93 16.73 12.58
N LEU A 12 -4.63 16.77 11.46
CA LEU A 12 -5.92 16.11 11.35
C LEU A 12 -5.78 14.60 11.50
N CYS A 13 -4.74 14.03 10.88
CA CYS A 13 -4.51 12.60 10.96
C CYS A 13 -4.19 12.14 12.36
N LYS A 14 -3.47 12.96 13.12
CA LYS A 14 -3.11 12.61 14.48
C LYS A 14 -4.32 12.43 15.40
N LYS A 15 -5.47 12.96 15.01
CA LYS A 15 -6.69 12.76 15.77
C LYS A 15 -7.25 11.35 15.64
N PHE A 16 -6.77 10.58 14.67
CA PHE A 16 -7.21 9.21 14.47
C PHE A 16 -6.17 8.27 15.03
N PRO A 17 -6.55 7.38 15.96
CA PRO A 17 -5.57 6.43 16.53
C PRO A 17 -4.89 5.57 15.47
N GLU A 18 -5.60 5.27 14.41
CA GLU A 18 -5.06 4.42 13.34
C GLU A 18 -3.81 5.01 12.69
N TYR A 19 -3.70 6.32 12.68
CA TYR A 19 -2.56 6.98 12.05
C TYR A 19 -1.24 6.54 12.71
N ALA A 20 -1.23 6.47 14.03
CA ALA A 20 -0.03 6.06 14.76
C ALA A 20 0.40 4.64 14.38
N PHE A 21 -0.57 3.76 14.20
CA PHE A 21 -0.24 2.38 13.82
C PHE A 21 0.33 2.31 12.40
N LEU A 22 -0.18 3.14 11.49
CA LEU A 22 0.35 3.17 10.13
C LEU A 22 1.80 3.63 10.11
N LEU A 23 2.15 4.58 10.95
CA LEU A 23 3.53 5.07 11.01
C LEU A 23 4.52 4.01 11.48
N THR A 24 4.06 2.91 12.06
CA THR A 24 4.95 1.83 12.49
C THR A 24 5.40 0.95 11.32
N ILE A 25 4.76 1.07 10.17
CA ILE A 25 5.15 0.28 8.99
C ILE A 25 6.38 0.93 8.36
N THR A 26 7.44 0.15 8.16
CA THR A 26 8.63 0.68 7.50
C THR A 26 8.27 1.24 6.13
N GLY A 27 8.72 2.45 5.84
CA GLY A 27 8.42 3.11 4.58
C GLY A 27 7.18 4.00 4.63
N PHE A 28 6.36 3.85 5.67
CA PHE A 28 5.17 4.69 5.83
C PHE A 28 5.54 5.92 6.64
N GLY A 29 5.80 7.02 5.93
CA GLY A 29 5.94 8.31 6.59
C GLY A 29 4.59 9.00 6.69
N PRO A 30 4.59 10.27 7.10
CA PRO A 30 3.32 11.02 7.24
C PRO A 30 2.51 11.08 5.96
N ASP A 31 3.16 11.25 4.81
CA ASP A 31 2.45 11.38 3.54
C ASP A 31 1.72 10.09 3.16
N VAL A 32 2.44 8.97 3.17
CA VAL A 32 1.84 7.69 2.81
C VAL A 32 0.75 7.32 3.80
N SER A 33 1.02 7.50 5.09
CA SER A 33 0.05 7.16 6.13
C SER A 33 -1.22 7.97 5.98
N ALA A 34 -1.10 9.26 5.68
CA ALA A 34 -2.27 10.11 5.50
C ALA A 34 -3.07 9.67 4.27
N LYS A 35 -2.40 9.33 3.19
CA LYS A 35 -3.08 8.89 1.97
C LYS A 35 -3.81 7.58 2.18
N VAL A 36 -3.19 6.65 2.89
CA VAL A 36 -3.81 5.36 3.19
C VAL A 36 -5.00 5.56 4.14
N LEU A 37 -4.80 6.36 5.17
CA LEU A 37 -5.88 6.65 6.12
C LEU A 37 -7.09 7.24 5.41
N GLY A 38 -6.86 8.19 4.52
CA GLY A 38 -7.94 8.82 3.77
C GLY A 38 -8.62 7.87 2.80
N ALA A 39 -7.85 7.00 2.15
CA ALA A 39 -8.40 6.05 1.19
C ALA A 39 -9.23 4.97 1.85
N ILE A 40 -8.78 4.47 2.99
CA ILE A 40 -9.48 3.40 3.69
C ILE A 40 -10.67 3.94 4.49
N GLY A 41 -10.47 5.07 5.17
CA GLY A 41 -11.52 5.62 6.03
C GLY A 41 -11.82 4.67 7.16
N ASP A 42 -13.07 4.24 7.25
CA ASP A 42 -13.46 3.24 8.23
C ASP A 42 -13.01 1.86 7.74
N PRO A 43 -12.08 1.21 8.43
CA PRO A 43 -11.58 -0.09 7.97
C PRO A 43 -12.65 -1.18 7.98
N ASP A 44 -13.70 -1.00 8.78
CA ASP A 44 -14.74 -2.02 8.88
C ASP A 44 -15.70 -2.00 7.70
N ARG A 45 -15.63 -1.00 6.84
CA ARG A 45 -16.51 -0.96 5.66
C ARG A 45 -16.11 -1.95 4.57
N PHE A 46 -14.94 -2.55 4.69
CA PHE A 46 -14.48 -3.56 3.74
C PHE A 46 -14.68 -4.95 4.35
N GLU A 47 -15.24 -5.85 3.56
CA GLU A 47 -15.48 -7.21 4.02
C GLU A 47 -14.21 -8.06 3.97
N ASN A 48 -13.34 -7.78 3.02
CA ASN A 48 -12.12 -8.56 2.84
C ASN A 48 -11.04 -7.73 2.17
N GLY A 49 -9.84 -8.28 2.13
CA GLY A 49 -8.70 -7.57 1.55
C GLY A 49 -8.84 -7.31 0.07
N LYS A 50 -9.56 -8.16 -0.62
CA LYS A 50 -9.75 -7.97 -2.05
C LYS A 50 -10.47 -6.66 -2.35
N GLN A 51 -11.44 -6.31 -1.53
CA GLN A 51 -12.14 -5.04 -1.68
C GLN A 51 -11.22 -3.86 -1.46
N VAL A 52 -10.32 -3.98 -0.48
CA VAL A 52 -9.34 -2.92 -0.22
C VAL A 52 -8.43 -2.71 -1.42
N LEU A 53 -7.93 -3.80 -1.99
CA LEU A 53 -7.06 -3.71 -3.16
C LEU A 53 -7.79 -3.14 -4.36
N LYS A 54 -9.04 -3.52 -4.52
CA LYS A 54 -9.84 -3.01 -5.63
C LYS A 54 -10.04 -1.50 -5.49
N GLN A 55 -10.29 -1.04 -4.29
CA GLN A 55 -10.45 0.38 -4.02
C GLN A 55 -9.21 1.16 -4.43
N ALA A 56 -8.04 0.62 -4.20
CA ALA A 56 -6.79 1.28 -4.54
C ALA A 56 -6.34 1.04 -5.99
N GLY A 57 -7.05 0.18 -6.71
CA GLY A 57 -6.62 -0.19 -8.05
C GLY A 57 -5.45 -1.13 -8.08
N LEU A 58 -5.26 -1.90 -7.01
CA LEU A 58 -4.17 -2.86 -6.89
C LEU A 58 -4.64 -4.31 -6.98
N ASP A 59 -5.85 -4.53 -7.44
CA ASP A 59 -6.37 -5.88 -7.64
C ASP A 59 -5.77 -6.44 -8.93
N LEU A 60 -4.71 -7.19 -8.76
CA LEU A 60 -3.97 -7.73 -9.90
C LEU A 60 -4.73 -8.79 -10.66
N SER A 61 -5.64 -9.49 -10.02
CA SER A 61 -6.41 -10.49 -10.72
C SER A 61 -7.41 -9.86 -11.66
N ALA A 62 -7.97 -8.70 -11.30
CA ALA A 62 -8.87 -8.00 -12.20
C ALA A 62 -8.16 -7.53 -13.45
N SER A 63 -6.92 -7.07 -13.31
CA SER A 63 -6.19 -6.56 -14.46
C SER A 63 -5.84 -7.67 -15.45
N ARG A 64 -5.83 -8.92 -15.01
CA ARG A 64 -5.55 -10.03 -15.91
C ARG A 64 -6.75 -10.52 -16.66
N SER A 65 -7.92 -10.30 -16.14
CA SER A 65 -9.09 -10.91 -16.72
C SER A 65 -9.64 -10.13 -17.88
N GLY A 66 -9.03 -9.01 -18.26
CA GLY A 66 -9.75 -8.38 -19.27
C GLY A 66 -9.07 -7.46 -20.22
N LYS A 67 -8.89 -7.92 -21.40
CA LYS A 67 -8.55 -7.03 -22.47
C LYS A 67 -9.61 -5.96 -22.60
N ASN A 68 -10.84 -6.37 -22.47
CA ASN A 68 -11.95 -5.44 -22.64
C ASN A 68 -12.11 -4.52 -21.45
N SER A 69 -11.84 -5.04 -20.27
CA SER A 69 -11.98 -4.21 -19.08
C SER A 69 -10.91 -3.13 -19.04
N ALA A 70 -9.77 -3.38 -19.62
CA ALA A 70 -8.74 -2.36 -19.69
C ALA A 70 -9.21 -1.16 -20.49
N GLN A 71 -9.97 -1.40 -21.52
CA GLN A 71 -10.52 -0.32 -22.33
C GLN A 71 -11.69 0.37 -21.67
N ALA A 72 -12.44 -0.38 -20.92
CA ALA A 72 -13.64 0.13 -20.29
C ALA A 72 -13.36 0.92 -19.04
N ILE A 73 -12.20 0.81 -18.46
CA ILE A 73 -11.89 1.46 -17.21
C ILE A 73 -11.87 2.97 -17.37
N PRO A 74 -12.72 3.67 -16.64
CA PRO A 74 -12.71 5.12 -16.69
C PRO A 74 -11.39 5.65 -16.15
N GLN A 75 -10.78 6.52 -16.89
CA GLN A 75 -9.50 7.08 -16.49
C GLN A 75 -9.65 8.13 -15.40
N ILE A 76 -10.80 8.75 -15.38
CA ILE A 76 -11.01 9.92 -14.54
C ILE A 76 -10.87 9.64 -13.06
N SER A 77 -11.47 8.55 -12.61
CA SER A 77 -11.48 8.24 -11.19
C SER A 77 -10.13 7.77 -10.69
N LYS A 78 -9.15 7.71 -11.56
CA LYS A 78 -7.89 7.11 -11.22
C LYS A 78 -6.87 8.05 -10.64
N GLN A 79 -7.11 9.34 -10.72
CA GLN A 79 -6.08 10.28 -10.28
C GLN A 79 -5.73 10.09 -8.80
N GLY A 80 -6.74 10.08 -7.95
CA GLY A 80 -6.50 9.86 -6.52
C GLY A 80 -5.91 8.49 -6.26
N LYS A 81 -6.40 7.49 -6.98
CA LYS A 81 -5.88 6.14 -6.82
C LYS A 81 -4.46 6.01 -7.32
N ALA A 82 -4.14 6.71 -8.41
CA ALA A 82 -2.78 6.69 -8.93
C ALA A 82 -1.80 7.29 -7.94
N ASP A 83 -2.21 8.34 -7.27
CA ASP A 83 -1.38 8.99 -6.27
C ASP A 83 -1.11 8.05 -5.10
N LEU A 84 -2.14 7.36 -4.65
CA LEU A 84 -2.00 6.37 -3.58
C LEU A 84 -1.09 5.22 -4.00
N ARG A 85 -1.29 4.70 -5.21
CA ARG A 85 -0.46 3.60 -5.70
C ARG A 85 1.00 4.00 -5.80
N TYR A 86 1.27 5.22 -6.26
CA TYR A 86 2.62 5.71 -6.37
C TYR A 86 3.27 5.82 -4.98
N ALA A 87 2.53 6.36 -4.03
CA ALA A 87 3.04 6.50 -2.66
C ALA A 87 3.34 5.13 -2.06
N LEU A 88 2.47 4.16 -2.29
CA LEU A 88 2.70 2.80 -1.79
C LEU A 88 3.88 2.14 -2.48
N TYR A 89 4.06 2.39 -3.77
CA TYR A 89 5.19 1.86 -4.50
C TYR A 89 6.50 2.41 -3.93
N GLN A 90 6.55 3.69 -3.66
CA GLN A 90 7.72 4.30 -3.05
C GLN A 90 7.96 3.75 -1.65
N ALA A 91 6.90 3.55 -0.87
CA ALA A 91 7.02 2.96 0.45
C ALA A 91 7.61 1.54 0.36
N ALA A 92 7.16 0.76 -0.61
CA ALA A 92 7.67 -0.58 -0.82
C ALA A 92 9.15 -0.56 -1.18
N PHE A 93 9.54 0.36 -2.05
CA PHE A 93 10.93 0.48 -2.44
C PHE A 93 11.80 0.83 -1.22
N ILE A 94 11.37 1.82 -0.45
CA ILE A 94 12.13 2.24 0.72
C ILE A 94 12.23 1.09 1.73
N ALA A 95 11.12 0.43 2.00
CA ALA A 95 11.11 -0.67 2.96
C ALA A 95 12.05 -1.79 2.53
N SER A 96 12.01 -2.16 1.26
CA SER A 96 12.81 -3.27 0.76
C SER A 96 14.30 -2.95 0.74
N THR A 97 14.67 -1.68 0.76
CA THR A 97 16.08 -1.30 0.76
C THR A 97 16.61 -1.00 2.17
N LYS A 98 15.73 -0.76 3.13
CA LYS A 98 16.16 -0.31 4.45
C LYS A 98 15.82 -1.25 5.60
N ASN A 99 14.96 -2.21 5.39
CA ASN A 99 14.52 -3.10 6.45
C ASN A 99 14.82 -4.54 6.07
N GLN A 100 15.45 -5.28 6.99
CA GLN A 100 15.86 -6.66 6.70
C GLN A 100 14.69 -7.59 6.38
N ASP A 101 13.60 -7.43 7.08
CA ASP A 101 12.45 -8.30 6.86
C ASP A 101 11.83 -8.07 5.48
N PHE A 102 11.75 -6.81 5.07
CA PHE A 102 11.26 -6.48 3.74
C PHE A 102 12.25 -6.90 2.66
N MET A 103 13.55 -6.78 2.94
CA MET A 103 14.57 -7.26 2.01
C MET A 103 14.45 -8.77 1.79
N ARG A 104 14.23 -9.51 2.87
CA ARG A 104 14.04 -10.95 2.75
C ARG A 104 12.82 -11.28 1.91
N TYR A 105 11.74 -10.54 2.14
CA TYR A 105 10.54 -10.74 1.34
C TYR A 105 10.84 -10.50 -0.14
N TYR A 106 11.49 -9.38 -0.44
CA TYR A 106 11.85 -9.04 -1.81
C TYR A 106 12.73 -10.12 -2.43
N THR A 107 13.77 -10.52 -1.72
CA THR A 107 14.71 -11.53 -2.22
C THR A 107 14.02 -12.86 -2.46
N SER A 108 13.11 -13.24 -1.58
CA SER A 108 12.40 -14.51 -1.73
C SER A 108 11.54 -14.52 -2.99
N LYS A 109 10.98 -13.37 -3.34
CA LYS A 109 10.16 -13.28 -4.56
C LYS A 109 11.01 -13.19 -5.81
N LEU A 110 12.23 -12.68 -5.69
CA LEU A 110 13.14 -12.56 -6.80
C LEU A 110 13.80 -13.89 -7.18
N ARG A 111 13.90 -14.79 -6.21
CA ARG A 111 14.61 -16.06 -6.40
C ARG A 111 14.11 -16.81 -7.63
N SER A 112 15.02 -17.22 -8.49
CA SER A 112 14.75 -17.94 -9.73
C SER A 112 14.06 -17.11 -10.80
N ARG A 113 13.88 -15.82 -10.55
CA ARG A 113 13.21 -14.93 -11.50
C ARG A 113 14.05 -13.75 -11.90
N GLU A 114 15.34 -13.79 -11.59
CA GLU A 114 16.22 -12.64 -11.77
C GLU A 114 16.31 -12.16 -13.21
N LYS A 115 16.16 -13.08 -14.15
CA LYS A 115 16.26 -12.74 -15.56
C LYS A 115 14.94 -12.29 -16.20
N GLU A 116 13.86 -12.36 -15.45
CA GLU A 116 12.57 -11.95 -15.96
C GLU A 116 12.53 -10.45 -16.14
N LYS A 117 12.10 -10.01 -17.32
CA LYS A 117 12.07 -8.59 -17.63
C LYS A 117 11.07 -7.88 -16.74
N GLY A 118 11.52 -6.78 -16.12
CA GLY A 118 10.64 -5.98 -15.27
C GLY A 118 10.29 -6.63 -13.95
N ILE A 119 11.06 -7.63 -13.51
CA ILE A 119 10.73 -8.35 -12.30
C ILE A 119 10.75 -7.46 -11.05
N ASP A 120 11.69 -6.53 -11.00
CA ASP A 120 11.78 -5.64 -9.83
C ASP A 120 10.49 -4.85 -9.62
N GLY A 121 9.99 -4.27 -10.70
CA GLY A 121 8.73 -3.52 -10.61
C GLY A 121 7.57 -4.39 -10.23
N LYS A 122 7.53 -5.62 -10.76
CA LYS A 122 6.44 -6.54 -10.43
C LYS A 122 6.46 -6.91 -8.95
N ILE A 123 7.65 -7.16 -8.40
CA ILE A 123 7.75 -7.48 -6.98
C ILE A 123 7.34 -6.30 -6.12
N LEU A 124 7.75 -5.09 -6.50
CA LEU A 124 7.40 -3.90 -5.75
C LEU A 124 5.90 -3.61 -5.78
N VAL A 125 5.25 -3.87 -6.91
CA VAL A 125 3.80 -3.73 -6.99
C VAL A 125 3.12 -4.74 -6.07
N LYS A 126 3.59 -5.98 -6.07
CA LYS A 126 3.05 -6.98 -5.15
C LYS A 126 3.26 -6.58 -3.70
N LEU A 127 4.44 -6.07 -3.38
CA LEU A 127 4.71 -5.62 -2.03
C LEU A 127 3.84 -4.42 -1.66
N SER A 128 3.61 -3.51 -2.60
CA SER A 128 2.70 -2.38 -2.36
C SER A 128 1.32 -2.86 -1.96
N ALA A 129 0.80 -3.83 -2.69
CA ALA A 129 -0.51 -4.39 -2.38
C ALA A 129 -0.51 -5.04 -1.00
N LYS A 130 0.53 -5.79 -0.70
CA LYS A 130 0.65 -6.43 0.60
C LYS A 130 0.73 -5.40 1.73
N MET A 131 1.48 -4.33 1.51
CA MET A 131 1.60 -3.28 2.51
C MET A 131 0.27 -2.57 2.75
N LEU A 132 -0.53 -2.40 1.71
CA LEU A 132 -1.86 -1.82 1.89
C LEU A 132 -2.75 -2.75 2.72
N LEU A 133 -2.69 -4.04 2.47
CA LEU A 133 -3.45 -5.01 3.26
C LEU A 133 -3.00 -5.03 4.72
N ILE A 134 -1.70 -4.95 4.93
CA ILE A 134 -1.16 -4.85 6.28
C ILE A 134 -1.70 -3.60 6.97
N ALA A 135 -1.65 -2.47 6.26
CA ALA A 135 -2.14 -1.20 6.81
C ALA A 135 -3.61 -1.33 7.22
N TRP A 136 -4.43 -1.88 6.34
CA TRP A 136 -5.83 -2.09 6.64
C TRP A 136 -6.02 -2.96 7.89
N THR A 137 -5.24 -4.03 8.00
CA THR A 137 -5.30 -4.92 9.15
C THR A 137 -4.92 -4.21 10.44
N LEU A 138 -3.86 -3.40 10.39
CA LEU A 138 -3.45 -2.65 11.58
C LEU A 138 -4.52 -1.65 12.00
N MET A 139 -5.19 -1.03 11.03
CA MET A 139 -6.27 -0.10 11.34
C MET A 139 -7.44 -0.82 12.00
N LYS A 140 -7.78 -2.02 11.53
CA LYS A 140 -8.87 -2.79 12.10
C LYS A 140 -8.55 -3.29 13.50
N LYS A 141 -7.36 -3.84 13.67
CA LYS A 141 -6.97 -4.46 14.93
C LYS A 141 -6.39 -3.46 15.93
N LYS A 142 -6.05 -2.28 15.43
CA LYS A 142 -5.44 -1.23 16.26
C LYS A 142 -4.18 -1.74 16.95
N GLU A 143 -3.27 -2.22 16.15
CA GLU A 143 -1.99 -2.70 16.66
C GLU A 143 -0.86 -2.25 15.74
N ALA A 144 0.37 -2.28 16.28
CA ALA A 144 1.56 -1.86 15.56
C ALA A 144 2.01 -2.94 14.59
N PHE A 145 2.81 -2.53 13.61
CA PHE A 145 3.37 -3.45 12.63
C PHE A 145 4.27 -4.49 13.31
N ASN A 146 4.19 -5.69 12.80
CA ASN A 146 4.97 -6.83 13.27
C ASN A 146 5.48 -7.55 12.02
N PRO A 147 6.76 -7.90 11.94
CA PRO A 147 7.29 -8.57 10.75
C PRO A 147 6.57 -9.85 10.35
N ALA A 148 5.88 -10.49 11.28
CA ALA A 148 5.12 -11.69 10.97
C ALA A 148 4.04 -11.42 9.92
N TYR A 149 3.57 -10.18 9.80
CA TYR A 149 2.58 -9.85 8.77
C TYR A 149 3.10 -10.06 7.35
N LEU A 150 4.41 -9.99 7.15
CA LEU A 150 4.98 -10.24 5.84
C LEU A 150 4.87 -11.71 5.42
N ASN A 151 4.78 -12.60 6.38
CA ASN A 151 4.68 -14.02 6.10
C ASN A 151 3.24 -14.51 6.07
N ALA A 152 2.31 -13.68 6.46
CA ALA A 152 0.90 -14.05 6.43
C ALA A 152 0.38 -14.08 5.00
N LYS A 153 -0.54 -14.99 4.72
CA LYS A 153 -1.15 -15.10 3.40
C LYS A 153 -2.30 -14.16 3.20
#